data_408f478e3c83bd41dea6e247ac1d6f98
#
_entry.id   408f478e3c83bd41dea6e247ac1d6f98
#
_cell.length_a   1.000
_cell.length_b   1.000
_cell.length_c   1.000
_cell.angle_alpha   90.00
_cell.angle_beta   90.00
_cell.angle_gamma   90.00
#
_symmetry.space_group_name_H-M   'P 1'
#
loop_
_entity.id
_entity.type
_entity.pdbx_description
1 polymer ?
#
loop_
_entity_poly.entity_id
_entity_poly.type
_entity_poly.pdbx_seq_one_letter_code
_entity_poly.pdbx_strand_id
1 'polypeptide(L)'
;LLDLALRYQADGKLPWGLYHYSSQPACSWFEFAQAIFEQAVRAGIVRHPPRLTPIATEAYPTPAKRPAWSVLDCSRFTEAFGIPPALWSVDLEAVIDALKSPCGLFDEAVSA
;
A
#
# COMPACT_ATOMS: atom_id res chain seq x y z
N LEU A 1 3.84 7.98 -11.43
CA LEU A 1 3.21 8.53 -12.64
C LEU A 1 3.61 9.98 -12.89
N LEU A 2 3.56 10.84 -11.87
CA LEU A 2 3.93 12.25 -12.03
C LEU A 2 5.37 12.42 -12.52
N ASP A 3 6.31 11.66 -11.96
CA ASP A 3 7.71 11.71 -12.40
C ASP A 3 7.87 11.31 -13.87
N LEU A 4 7.14 10.30 -14.32
CA LEU A 4 7.14 9.90 -15.73
C LEU A 4 6.55 10.99 -16.64
N ALA A 5 5.47 11.62 -16.19
CA ALA A 5 4.87 12.73 -16.93
C ALA A 5 5.84 13.90 -17.07
N LEU A 6 6.56 14.23 -16.02
CA LEU A 6 7.58 15.29 -16.05
C LEU A 6 8.75 14.94 -16.97
N ARG A 7 9.19 13.68 -16.96
CA ARG A 7 10.23 13.20 -17.88
C ARG A 7 9.78 13.31 -19.34
N TYR A 8 8.55 12.91 -19.63
CA TYR A 8 7.99 13.04 -20.98
C TYR A 8 7.89 14.49 -21.41
N GLN A 9 7.47 15.37 -20.52
CA GLN A 9 7.38 16.80 -20.80
C GLN A 9 8.74 17.41 -21.11
N ALA A 10 9.80 16.97 -20.42
CA ALA A 10 11.16 17.45 -20.62
C ALA A 10 11.79 16.91 -21.90
N ASP A 11 11.65 15.60 -22.17
CA ASP A 11 12.39 14.89 -23.23
C ASP A 11 11.53 14.58 -24.47
N GLY A 12 10.20 14.57 -24.34
CA GLY A 12 9.27 14.18 -25.40
C GLY A 12 9.31 12.70 -25.74
N LYS A 13 10.03 11.88 -24.96
CA LYS A 13 10.23 10.45 -25.21
C LYS A 13 10.18 9.66 -23.93
N LEU A 14 9.54 8.48 -24.00
CA LEU A 14 9.57 7.47 -22.95
C LEU A 14 9.71 6.08 -23.61
N PRO A 15 10.33 5.10 -22.94
CA PRO A 15 10.33 3.72 -23.40
C PRO A 15 8.94 3.09 -23.18
N TRP A 16 8.03 3.31 -24.15
CA TRP A 16 6.66 2.82 -24.09
C TRP A 16 6.60 1.29 -24.02
N GLY A 17 5.61 0.78 -23.36
CA GLY A 17 5.39 -0.66 -23.23
C GLY A 17 4.49 -1.00 -22.05
N LEU A 18 4.36 -2.29 -21.79
CA LEU A 18 3.62 -2.81 -20.65
C LEU A 18 4.55 -2.92 -19.46
N TYR A 19 4.19 -2.29 -18.36
CA TYR A 19 4.94 -2.27 -17.12
C TYR A 19 4.03 -2.59 -15.95
N HIS A 20 4.58 -3.26 -14.94
CA HIS A 20 3.92 -3.45 -13.65
C HIS A 20 4.63 -2.66 -12.58
N TYR A 21 3.86 -2.04 -11.72
CA TYR A 21 4.39 -1.33 -10.55
C TYR A 21 3.51 -1.61 -9.33
N SER A 22 4.16 -1.99 -8.25
CA SER A 22 3.53 -2.17 -6.95
C SER A 22 4.55 -1.91 -5.86
N SER A 23 4.07 -1.58 -4.68
CA SER A 23 4.93 -1.44 -3.51
C SER A 23 5.45 -2.81 -3.06
N GLN A 24 6.56 -2.82 -2.34
CA GLN A 24 7.24 -4.01 -1.84
C GLN A 24 7.51 -3.90 -0.33
N PRO A 25 7.88 -5.02 0.33
CA PRO A 25 7.87 -6.39 -0.14
C PRO A 25 6.45 -6.98 -0.26
N ALA A 26 6.36 -8.16 -0.88
CA ALA A 26 5.11 -8.91 -0.89
C ALA A 26 4.70 -9.29 0.54
N CYS A 27 3.44 -9.20 0.84
CA CYS A 27 2.88 -9.58 2.13
C CYS A 27 1.46 -10.12 1.98
N SER A 28 1.01 -10.86 2.97
CA SER A 28 -0.39 -11.29 3.05
C SER A 28 -1.27 -10.17 3.59
N TRP A 29 -2.57 -10.29 3.41
CA TRP A 29 -3.54 -9.38 4.03
C TRP A 29 -3.45 -9.39 5.55
N PHE A 30 -3.14 -10.55 6.15
CA PHE A 30 -2.94 -10.67 7.59
C PHE A 30 -1.73 -9.86 8.06
N GLU A 31 -0.58 -10.01 7.40
CA GLU A 31 0.64 -9.25 7.70
C GLU A 31 0.43 -7.75 7.54
N PHE A 32 -0.28 -7.36 6.49
CA PHE A 32 -0.60 -5.95 6.26
C PHE A 32 -1.50 -5.39 7.36
N ALA A 33 -2.56 -6.11 7.74
CA ALA A 33 -3.43 -5.70 8.83
C ALA A 33 -2.69 -5.60 10.16
N GLN A 34 -1.80 -6.54 10.44
CA GLN A 34 -0.96 -6.52 11.63
C GLN A 34 -0.10 -5.25 11.68
N ALA A 35 0.55 -4.91 10.58
CA ALA A 35 1.36 -3.70 10.48
C ALA A 35 0.53 -2.42 10.67
N ILE A 36 -0.69 -2.37 10.12
CA ILE A 36 -1.59 -1.24 10.30
C ILE A 36 -1.89 -1.02 11.79
N PHE A 37 -2.28 -2.07 12.50
CA PHE A 37 -2.63 -1.93 13.91
C PHE A 37 -1.43 -1.65 14.80
N GLU A 38 -0.27 -2.25 14.52
CA GLU A 38 0.97 -1.94 15.24
C GLU A 38 1.34 -0.45 15.11
N GLN A 39 1.29 0.09 13.91
CA GLN A 39 1.59 1.50 13.67
C GLN A 39 0.52 2.42 14.26
N ALA A 40 -0.75 2.06 14.17
CA ALA A 40 -1.85 2.83 14.73
C ALA A 40 -1.78 2.89 16.27
N VAL A 41 -1.41 1.81 16.93
CA VAL A 41 -1.17 1.79 18.38
C VAL A 41 0.01 2.68 18.74
N ARG A 42 1.10 2.55 18.00
CA ARG A 42 2.32 3.34 18.22
C ARG A 42 2.06 4.84 18.03
N ALA A 43 1.19 5.19 17.09
CA ALA A 43 0.78 6.57 16.83
C ALA A 43 -0.28 7.09 17.82
N GLY A 44 -0.83 6.23 18.67
CA GLY A 44 -1.87 6.59 19.64
C GLY A 44 -3.28 6.75 19.07
N ILE A 45 -3.49 6.33 17.82
CA ILE A 45 -4.82 6.37 17.16
C ILE A 45 -5.72 5.27 17.69
N VAL A 46 -5.15 4.09 17.94
CA VAL A 46 -5.86 2.92 18.45
C VAL A 46 -5.32 2.57 19.82
N ARG A 47 -6.19 2.53 20.83
CA ARG A 47 -5.82 2.14 22.21
C ARG A 47 -5.86 0.64 22.43
N HIS A 48 -6.86 -0.01 21.84
CA HIS A 48 -7.12 -1.43 22.01
C HIS A 48 -7.20 -2.08 20.64
N PRO A 49 -6.07 -2.61 20.10
CA PRO A 49 -6.09 -3.26 18.81
C PRO A 49 -6.95 -4.52 18.84
N PRO A 50 -7.68 -4.83 17.77
CA PRO A 50 -8.44 -6.07 17.68
C PRO A 50 -7.49 -7.26 17.62
N ARG A 51 -7.98 -8.41 18.06
CA ARG A 51 -7.28 -9.67 17.89
C ARG A 51 -7.36 -10.09 16.43
N LEU A 52 -6.22 -10.23 15.77
CA LEU A 52 -6.13 -10.70 14.40
C LEU A 52 -5.89 -12.21 14.39
N THR A 53 -6.61 -12.90 13.53
CA THR A 53 -6.46 -14.34 13.33
C THR A 53 -6.19 -14.60 11.87
N PRO A 54 -5.05 -15.22 11.52
CA PRO A 54 -4.78 -15.60 10.14
C PRO A 54 -5.74 -16.70 9.70
N ILE A 55 -6.34 -16.54 8.54
CA ILE A 55 -7.23 -17.51 7.93
C ILE A 55 -6.81 -17.82 6.52
N ALA A 56 -7.13 -19.02 6.04
CA ALA A 56 -6.93 -19.37 4.65
C ALA A 56 -7.99 -18.70 3.77
N THR A 57 -7.68 -18.54 2.49
CA THR A 57 -8.59 -17.91 1.50
C THR A 57 -9.96 -18.61 1.46
N GLU A 58 -9.97 -19.92 1.63
CA GLU A 58 -11.19 -20.74 1.61
C GLU A 58 -12.12 -20.43 2.80
N ALA A 59 -11.57 -19.94 3.90
CA ALA A 59 -12.35 -19.55 5.08
C ALA A 59 -13.05 -18.19 4.91
N TYR A 60 -12.72 -17.45 3.86
CA TYR A 60 -13.37 -16.19 3.53
C TYR A 60 -13.87 -16.23 2.09
N PRO A 61 -15.05 -16.82 1.84
CA PRO A 61 -15.57 -16.97 0.50
C PRO A 61 -15.91 -15.61 -0.13
N THR A 62 -15.46 -15.40 -1.36
CA THR A 62 -15.77 -14.22 -2.14
C THR A 62 -16.37 -14.66 -3.50
N PRO A 63 -17.23 -13.81 -4.14
CA PRO A 63 -17.80 -14.15 -5.46
C PRO A 63 -16.74 -14.33 -6.54
N ALA A 64 -15.63 -13.59 -6.47
CA ALA A 64 -14.55 -13.68 -7.43
C ALA A 64 -13.47 -14.66 -6.96
N LYS A 65 -13.08 -15.56 -7.86
CA LYS A 65 -11.94 -16.45 -7.64
C LYS A 65 -10.65 -15.65 -7.83
N ARG A 66 -9.89 -15.47 -6.77
CA ARG A 66 -8.62 -14.74 -6.79
C ARG A 66 -7.44 -15.70 -6.85
N PRO A 67 -6.35 -15.35 -7.58
CA PRO A 67 -5.15 -16.17 -7.55
C PRO A 67 -4.51 -16.17 -6.16
N ALA A 68 -3.94 -17.31 -5.77
CA ALA A 68 -3.21 -17.42 -4.50
C ALA A 68 -1.96 -16.54 -4.48
N TRP A 69 -1.33 -16.33 -5.63
CA TRP A 69 -0.16 -15.48 -5.80
C TRP A 69 -0.49 -14.36 -6.79
N SER A 70 -0.60 -13.14 -6.29
CA SER A 70 -0.94 -11.96 -7.09
C SER A 70 0.17 -10.91 -7.12
N VAL A 71 1.39 -11.29 -6.71
CA VAL A 71 2.54 -10.39 -6.69
C VAL A 71 2.95 -10.02 -8.11
N LEU A 72 3.16 -8.74 -8.36
CA LEU A 72 3.61 -8.23 -9.64
C LEU A 72 5.14 -8.17 -9.70
N ASP A 73 5.69 -8.51 -10.85
CA ASP A 73 7.11 -8.34 -11.14
C ASP A 73 7.35 -6.93 -11.69
N CYS A 74 8.04 -6.11 -10.91
CA CYS A 74 8.33 -4.71 -11.23
C CYS A 74 9.70 -4.49 -11.86
N SER A 75 10.44 -5.57 -12.14
CA SER A 75 11.84 -5.47 -12.62
C SER A 75 11.95 -4.70 -13.93
N ARG A 76 11.04 -4.93 -14.88
CA ARG A 76 11.04 -4.22 -16.16
C ARG A 76 10.84 -2.71 -16.01
N PHE A 77 9.97 -2.31 -15.08
CA PHE A 77 9.76 -0.89 -14.78
C PHE A 77 11.02 -0.26 -14.17
N THR A 78 11.63 -0.93 -13.21
CA THR A 78 12.85 -0.45 -12.55
C THR A 78 14.02 -0.34 -13.55
N GLU A 79 14.19 -1.32 -14.43
CA GLU A 79 15.23 -1.29 -15.46
C GLU A 79 15.02 -0.16 -16.47
N ALA A 80 13.76 0.05 -16.90
CA ALA A 80 13.45 1.06 -17.91
C ALA A 80 13.52 2.49 -17.37
N PHE A 81 13.08 2.73 -16.14
CA PHE A 81 12.94 4.08 -15.58
C PHE A 81 13.91 4.40 -14.44
N GLY A 82 14.64 3.41 -13.93
CA GLY A 82 15.56 3.60 -12.79
C GLY A 82 14.86 3.96 -11.48
N ILE A 83 13.56 3.69 -11.36
CA ILE A 83 12.77 3.96 -10.18
C ILE A 83 12.53 2.63 -9.45
N PRO A 84 13.10 2.44 -8.25
CA PRO A 84 12.84 1.24 -7.46
C PRO A 84 11.41 1.24 -6.92
N PRO A 85 10.81 0.05 -6.67
CA PRO A 85 9.52 -0.03 -6.01
C PRO A 85 9.55 0.62 -4.63
N ALA A 86 8.48 1.32 -4.26
CA ALA A 86 8.32 1.91 -2.95
C ALA A 86 8.13 0.82 -1.88
N LEU A 87 8.55 1.11 -0.64
CA LEU A 87 8.28 0.24 0.50
C LEU A 87 6.93 0.61 1.09
N TRP A 88 5.97 -0.32 1.06
CA TRP A 88 4.64 -0.05 1.56
C TRP A 88 4.60 0.28 3.06
N SER A 89 5.57 -0.25 3.84
CA SER A 89 5.66 0.03 5.27
C SER A 89 5.96 1.51 5.56
N VAL A 90 6.80 2.14 4.73
CA VAL A 90 7.12 3.57 4.84
C VAL A 90 5.91 4.41 4.41
N ASP A 91 5.25 4.04 3.33
CA ASP A 91 4.06 4.73 2.87
C ASP A 91 2.91 4.62 3.87
N LEU A 92 2.76 3.44 4.50
CA LEU A 92 1.78 3.22 5.56
C LEU A 92 2.04 4.13 6.76
N GLU A 93 3.29 4.27 7.17
CA GLU A 93 3.66 5.17 8.25
C GLU A 93 3.24 6.62 7.94
N ALA A 94 3.50 7.07 6.72
CA ALA A 94 3.10 8.40 6.27
C ALA A 94 1.57 8.59 6.28
N VAL A 95 0.81 7.59 5.88
CA VAL A 95 -0.66 7.62 5.93
C VAL A 95 -1.17 7.66 7.37
N ILE A 96 -0.61 6.85 8.26
CA ILE A 96 -0.98 6.84 9.68
C ILE A 96 -0.67 8.19 10.33
N ASP A 97 0.48 8.79 10.03
CA ASP A 97 0.85 10.12 10.53
C ASP A 97 -0.10 11.21 10.02
N ALA A 98 -0.53 11.12 8.77
CA ALA A 98 -1.51 12.03 8.20
C ALA A 98 -2.88 11.92 8.88
N LEU A 99 -3.29 10.70 9.26
CA LEU A 99 -4.53 10.46 10.00
C LEU A 99 -4.46 10.97 11.45
N LYS A 100 -3.28 11.07 12.00
CA LYS A 100 -3.02 11.63 13.33
C LYS A 100 -3.15 13.15 13.37
N SER A 101 -3.04 13.81 12.21
CA SER A 101 -3.11 15.27 12.10
C SER A 101 -4.55 15.76 12.39
N PRO A 102 -4.72 16.91 13.08
CA PRO A 102 -6.04 17.40 13.49
C PRO A 102 -6.87 18.01 12.34
N CYS A 103 -6.83 17.44 11.17
CA CYS A 103 -7.61 17.91 10.01
C CYS A 103 -9.11 17.57 10.06
N GLY A 104 -9.63 17.19 11.21
CA GLY A 104 -11.06 17.13 11.47
C GLY A 104 -11.85 15.99 10.83
N LEU A 105 -11.36 15.39 9.75
CA LEU A 105 -12.07 14.34 9.01
C LEU A 105 -12.24 13.05 9.82
N PHE A 106 -11.30 12.77 10.73
CA PHE A 106 -11.34 11.58 11.55
C PHE A 106 -12.11 11.75 12.84
N ASP A 107 -12.13 12.96 13.39
CA ASP A 107 -12.89 13.27 14.60
C ASP A 107 -14.40 13.22 14.32
N GLU A 108 -14.83 13.63 13.15
CA GLU A 108 -16.23 13.52 12.73
C GLU A 108 -16.66 12.05 12.54
N ALA A 109 -15.79 11.21 12.00
CA ALA A 109 -16.05 9.77 11.84
C ALA A 109 -16.07 9.02 13.15
N VAL A 110 -15.30 9.44 14.15
CA VAL A 110 -15.24 8.83 15.49
C VAL A 110 -16.32 9.33 16.41
N SER A 111 -16.80 10.57 16.22
CA SER A 111 -17.88 11.14 17.03
C SER A 111 -19.30 10.79 16.51
N ALA A 112 -19.36 10.18 15.35
CA ALA A 112 -20.62 9.67 14.80
C ALA A 112 -20.85 8.22 15.19
#